data_1fc76c515f881562690985001ac295dd
#
_entry.id   1fc76c515f881562690985001ac295dd
#
_cell.length_a   1.000
_cell.length_b   1.000
_cell.length_c   1.000
_cell.angle_alpha   90.00
_cell.angle_beta   90.00
_cell.angle_gamma   90.00
#
_symmetry.space_group_name_H-M   'P 1'
#
loop_
_entity.id
_entity.type
_entity.pdbx_description
1 polymer ?
#
loop_
_entity_poly.entity_id
_entity_poly.type
_entity_poly.pdbx_seq_one_letter_code
_entity_poly.pdbx_strand_id
1 'polypeptide(L)'
;MYRSDADYVTGRRGRLELNPWITHPPFCVCAICPGHRQKAAEKSGRQIEQVWAEPFDIRARRLSPHPGNRRLSAADAPLLRADEERKLNEAVQKAEAERRARQTAVSFGQVVECYRAYLIDGGHDYERARSRIDNIEALIGPHRDTAAVDITMYRELLAEVALMSEETQRHYASMLLAMLNHAVSERVIASHQLLGVRVPQVKKEDEPEPWSPHELAVIMGPALDEYEHEQAAWNVLVAKDKANRGLRSPSRVPLRGLCLIAYFTMMRPKNNRALTWEEITIDDAAGKGSFRLDQHKNVNKGIKARGALSAPLLAYLTSIRPANARGLVHPNPETGKPYVDIRKQWNRLIAIASRLLGYELTGKKADFFNFRHTGASHVAAKSRDAAHLLGVVHMMGDTSLATVNRHYFNLADETLQAVVEGWTIEEIDLFEPRRLPLAS
;
A
#
# COMPACT_ATOMS: atom_id res chain seq x y z
N MET A 1 29.85 32.64 -8.13
CA MET A 1 29.26 31.33 -8.42
C MET A 1 30.35 30.30 -8.23
N TYR A 2 30.30 29.52 -7.13
CA TYR A 2 31.22 28.40 -6.92
C TYR A 2 30.81 27.27 -7.82
N ARG A 3 31.75 26.72 -8.59
CA ARG A 3 31.48 25.49 -9.37
C ARG A 3 31.57 24.29 -8.43
N SER A 4 30.67 23.35 -8.60
CA SER A 4 30.73 22.08 -7.90
C SER A 4 31.84 21.20 -8.47
N ASP A 5 32.30 20.20 -7.73
CA ASP A 5 33.28 19.22 -8.22
C ASP A 5 32.82 18.50 -9.49
N ALA A 6 31.52 18.49 -9.79
CA ALA A 6 30.94 17.94 -11.01
C ALA A 6 31.28 18.76 -12.28
N ASP A 7 31.72 20.01 -12.13
CA ASP A 7 32.12 20.89 -13.25
C ASP A 7 33.51 20.54 -13.80
N TYR A 8 34.25 19.65 -13.14
CA TYR A 8 35.59 19.23 -13.52
C TYR A 8 35.66 17.73 -13.78
N VAL A 9 36.46 17.36 -14.74
CA VAL A 9 36.82 15.97 -15.02
C VAL A 9 38.30 15.78 -14.81
N THR A 10 38.70 14.61 -14.35
CA THR A 10 40.11 14.27 -14.20
C THR A 10 40.71 14.01 -15.59
N GLY A 11 41.51 14.93 -16.07
CA GLY A 11 42.22 14.77 -17.32
C GLY A 11 43.28 13.65 -17.29
N ARG A 12 43.78 13.23 -18.45
CA ARG A 12 44.77 12.14 -18.63
C ARG A 12 46.05 12.21 -17.78
N ARG A 13 46.32 13.34 -17.11
CA ARG A 13 47.50 13.57 -16.27
C ARG A 13 47.13 13.82 -14.81
N GLY A 14 45.94 13.43 -14.35
CA GLY A 14 45.49 13.61 -12.97
C GLY A 14 45.23 15.08 -12.58
N ARG A 15 45.16 16.00 -13.53
CA ARG A 15 44.77 17.39 -13.30
C ARG A 15 43.29 17.56 -13.46
N LEU A 16 42.66 18.36 -12.58
CA LEU A 16 41.26 18.74 -12.75
C LEU A 16 41.16 19.71 -13.94
N GLU A 17 40.50 19.28 -14.99
CA GLU A 17 40.21 20.06 -16.19
C GLU A 17 38.69 20.38 -16.24
N LEU A 18 38.34 21.53 -16.79
CA LEU A 18 36.94 21.87 -16.98
C LEU A 18 36.27 20.89 -17.92
N ASN A 19 35.12 20.44 -17.52
CA ASN A 19 34.30 19.55 -18.36
C ASN A 19 34.08 20.20 -19.74
N PRO A 20 34.54 19.59 -20.84
CA PRO A 20 34.48 20.16 -22.19
C PRO A 20 33.06 20.44 -22.68
N TRP A 21 32.05 19.87 -22.04
CA TRP A 21 30.62 20.08 -22.35
C TRP A 21 30.04 21.34 -21.66
N ILE A 22 30.76 21.97 -20.76
CA ILE A 22 30.32 23.23 -20.16
C ILE A 22 30.78 24.35 -21.10
N THR A 23 29.89 24.79 -21.97
CA THR A 23 30.08 26.01 -22.75
C THR A 23 30.19 27.18 -21.80
N HIS A 24 31.39 27.75 -21.71
CA HIS A 24 31.57 29.01 -21.00
C HIS A 24 30.71 30.08 -21.68
N PRO A 25 29.82 30.76 -20.97
CA PRO A 25 29.27 31.99 -21.50
C PRO A 25 30.44 32.94 -21.80
N PRO A 26 30.36 33.75 -22.86
CA PRO A 26 31.46 34.64 -23.32
C PRO A 26 31.97 35.60 -22.26
N PHE A 27 31.22 35.73 -21.17
CA PHE A 27 31.58 36.48 -19.93
C PHE A 27 31.76 35.53 -18.75
N CYS A 28 32.59 34.52 -18.88
CA CYS A 28 32.97 33.77 -17.68
C CYS A 28 33.72 34.70 -16.72
N VAL A 29 32.97 35.36 -15.82
CA VAL A 29 33.48 35.96 -14.59
C VAL A 29 33.88 34.83 -13.64
N CYS A 30 34.47 33.76 -14.17
CA CYS A 30 35.06 32.78 -13.31
C CYS A 30 36.37 33.31 -12.77
N ALA A 31 36.20 34.30 -11.87
CA ALA A 31 37.19 34.65 -10.87
C ALA A 31 37.79 33.43 -10.19
N ILE A 32 37.26 32.25 -10.47
CA ILE A 32 37.50 30.98 -9.80
C ILE A 32 37.91 29.88 -10.79
N CYS A 33 38.04 30.16 -12.10
CA CYS A 33 38.64 29.20 -12.98
C CYS A 33 40.16 29.15 -12.73
N PRO A 34 40.69 28.12 -12.01
CA PRO A 34 42.10 28.12 -11.60
C PRO A 34 43.03 28.31 -12.80
N GLY A 35 42.70 27.75 -13.93
CA GLY A 35 43.50 27.83 -15.14
C GLY A 35 43.59 29.23 -15.76
N HIS A 36 42.55 30.06 -15.68
CA HIS A 36 42.59 31.42 -16.21
C HIS A 36 43.39 32.35 -15.30
N ARG A 37 43.33 32.16 -13.99
CA ARG A 37 44.12 32.95 -13.04
C ARG A 37 45.57 32.52 -12.99
N GLN A 38 45.82 31.23 -13.11
CA GLN A 38 47.18 30.73 -13.25
C GLN A 38 47.87 31.31 -14.49
N LYS A 39 47.18 31.30 -15.65
CA LYS A 39 47.68 31.95 -16.87
C LYS A 39 47.85 33.46 -16.73
N ALA A 40 46.95 34.14 -15.98
CA ALA A 40 47.06 35.57 -15.72
C ALA A 40 48.21 35.87 -14.75
N ALA A 41 48.40 35.04 -13.74
CA ALA A 41 49.52 35.15 -12.82
C ALA A 41 50.87 34.89 -13.53
N GLU A 42 50.97 33.84 -14.31
CA GLU A 42 52.16 33.52 -15.12
C GLU A 42 52.50 34.65 -16.11
N LYS A 43 51.50 35.25 -16.75
CA LYS A 43 51.67 36.34 -17.70
C LYS A 43 52.00 37.68 -17.05
N SER A 44 51.61 37.91 -15.82
CA SER A 44 51.84 39.15 -15.06
C SER A 44 53.00 39.07 -14.11
N GLY A 45 53.59 37.88 -13.92
CA GLY A 45 54.67 37.68 -12.94
C GLY A 45 54.24 37.85 -11.47
N ARG A 46 52.91 37.85 -11.19
CA ARG A 46 52.37 38.03 -9.85
C ARG A 46 51.99 36.68 -9.24
N GLN A 47 51.98 36.61 -7.90
CA GLN A 47 51.52 35.44 -7.19
C GLN A 47 50.01 35.25 -7.41
N ILE A 48 49.56 34.02 -7.48
CA ILE A 48 48.14 33.65 -7.74
C ILE A 48 47.21 34.37 -6.77
N GLU A 49 47.56 34.47 -5.52
CA GLU A 49 46.79 35.13 -4.45
C GLU A 49 46.56 36.62 -4.72
N GLN A 50 47.57 37.31 -5.27
CA GLN A 50 47.43 38.72 -5.64
C GLN A 50 46.49 38.95 -6.82
N VAL A 51 46.44 38.02 -7.77
CA VAL A 51 45.46 38.04 -8.89
C VAL A 51 44.05 37.72 -8.39
N TRP A 52 43.93 37.03 -7.27
CA TRP A 52 42.65 36.75 -6.63
C TRP A 52 42.02 37.92 -5.88
N ALA A 53 42.85 38.81 -5.38
CA ALA A 53 42.40 39.95 -4.60
C ALA A 53 41.96 41.16 -5.47
N GLU A 54 42.36 41.21 -6.72
CA GLU A 54 41.98 42.29 -7.63
C GLU A 54 40.63 42.03 -8.29
N PRO A 55 39.68 42.99 -8.25
CA PRO A 55 38.47 42.90 -9.08
C PRO A 55 38.89 42.79 -10.54
N PHE A 56 38.33 41.82 -11.25
CA PHE A 56 38.64 41.57 -12.66
C PHE A 56 38.27 42.82 -13.48
N ASP A 57 39.26 43.56 -13.98
CA ASP A 57 39.00 44.75 -14.77
C ASP A 57 38.47 44.36 -16.16
N ILE A 58 37.16 44.52 -16.32
CA ILE A 58 36.43 44.27 -17.55
C ILE A 58 36.91 45.19 -18.71
N ARG A 59 37.69 46.23 -18.37
CA ARG A 59 38.22 47.21 -19.34
C ARG A 59 39.22 46.66 -20.35
N ALA A 60 39.83 45.51 -20.08
CA ALA A 60 40.95 45.00 -20.87
C ALA A 60 40.57 44.17 -22.12
N ARG A 61 39.31 43.85 -22.35
CA ARG A 61 38.91 43.22 -23.60
C ARG A 61 38.47 44.28 -24.61
N ARG A 62 39.38 44.60 -25.53
CA ARG A 62 39.01 45.17 -26.81
C ARG A 62 37.99 44.20 -27.47
N LEU A 63 36.74 44.62 -27.56
CA LEU A 63 35.75 43.96 -28.41
C LEU A 63 36.29 44.02 -29.82
N SER A 64 36.63 42.86 -30.42
CA SER A 64 36.91 42.77 -31.86
C SER A 64 35.65 43.25 -32.55
N PRO A 65 35.76 44.19 -33.51
CA PRO A 65 34.59 44.67 -34.23
C PRO A 65 34.03 43.53 -35.06
N HIS A 66 32.84 43.05 -34.73
CA HIS A 66 32.08 42.19 -35.62
C HIS A 66 31.68 43.01 -36.84
N PRO A 67 31.83 42.51 -38.07
CA PRO A 67 31.35 43.21 -39.25
C PRO A 67 29.83 43.40 -39.15
N GLY A 68 29.38 44.61 -38.92
CA GLY A 68 27.97 44.97 -38.68
C GLY A 68 27.72 45.82 -37.42
N ASN A 69 28.63 45.91 -36.49
CA ASN A 69 28.46 46.78 -35.33
C ASN A 69 28.76 48.24 -35.67
N ARG A 70 27.75 49.11 -35.54
CA ARG A 70 27.93 50.57 -35.54
C ARG A 70 29.01 50.94 -34.51
N ARG A 71 29.94 51.82 -34.90
CA ARG A 71 30.87 52.42 -33.95
C ARG A 71 30.07 53.14 -32.86
N LEU A 72 30.09 52.54 -31.66
CA LEU A 72 29.48 53.16 -30.51
C LEU A 72 30.28 54.44 -30.18
N SER A 73 29.57 55.54 -29.99
CA SER A 73 30.18 56.81 -29.60
C SER A 73 30.74 56.70 -28.17
N ALA A 74 31.73 57.50 -27.84
CA ALA A 74 32.27 57.56 -26.48
C ALA A 74 31.18 57.96 -25.46
N ALA A 75 30.08 58.58 -25.88
CA ALA A 75 28.94 58.94 -25.08
C ALA A 75 28.04 57.73 -24.73
N ASP A 76 28.02 56.70 -25.57
CA ASP A 76 27.16 55.49 -25.34
C ASP A 76 27.84 54.49 -24.40
N ALA A 77 29.17 54.61 -24.21
CA ALA A 77 29.93 53.69 -23.36
C ALA A 77 29.49 53.65 -21.88
N PRO A 78 29.11 54.76 -21.20
CA PRO A 78 28.61 54.73 -19.83
C PRO A 78 27.22 54.06 -19.71
N LEU A 79 26.34 54.28 -20.69
CA LEU A 79 24.99 53.70 -20.71
C LEU A 79 25.03 52.19 -20.86
N LEU A 80 25.91 51.71 -21.75
CA LEU A 80 26.15 50.29 -21.95
C LEU A 80 26.75 49.61 -20.72
N ARG A 81 27.64 50.27 -19.98
CA ARG A 81 28.19 49.76 -18.72
C ARG A 81 27.13 49.67 -17.64
N ALA A 82 26.29 50.69 -17.53
CA ALA A 82 25.20 50.69 -16.55
C ALA A 82 24.19 49.56 -16.83
N ASP A 83 23.91 49.27 -18.11
CA ASP A 83 22.98 48.19 -18.50
C ASP A 83 23.63 46.80 -18.25
N GLU A 84 24.90 46.65 -18.51
CA GLU A 84 25.65 45.41 -18.22
C GLU A 84 25.79 45.17 -16.71
N GLU A 85 26.07 46.20 -15.91
CA GLU A 85 26.11 46.13 -14.45
C GLU A 85 24.72 45.77 -13.87
N ARG A 86 23.63 46.34 -14.42
CA ARG A 86 22.27 46.00 -14.04
C ARG A 86 21.99 44.54 -14.31
N LYS A 87 22.24 44.06 -15.54
CA LYS A 87 22.01 42.63 -15.93
C LYS A 87 22.87 41.69 -15.06
N LEU A 88 24.10 42.05 -14.72
CA LEU A 88 24.96 41.26 -13.84
C LEU A 88 24.35 41.19 -12.43
N ASN A 89 23.92 42.33 -11.89
CA ASN A 89 23.33 42.40 -10.56
C ASN A 89 21.99 41.60 -10.51
N GLU A 90 21.16 41.72 -11.54
CA GLU A 90 19.92 40.92 -11.64
C GLU A 90 20.25 39.42 -11.72
N ALA A 91 21.27 39.01 -12.47
CA ALA A 91 21.69 37.61 -12.55
C ALA A 91 22.25 37.09 -11.20
N VAL A 92 23.02 37.94 -10.48
CA VAL A 92 23.54 37.60 -9.15
C VAL A 92 22.38 37.45 -8.14
N GLN A 93 21.45 38.41 -8.12
CA GLN A 93 20.28 38.35 -7.23
C GLN A 93 19.42 37.13 -7.52
N LYS A 94 19.20 36.82 -8.80
CA LYS A 94 18.47 35.61 -9.19
C LYS A 94 19.19 34.34 -8.74
N ALA A 95 20.49 34.25 -8.93
CA ALA A 95 21.31 33.12 -8.49
C ALA A 95 21.33 32.97 -6.94
N GLU A 96 21.37 34.08 -6.21
CA GLU A 96 21.28 34.07 -4.75
C GLU A 96 19.86 33.66 -4.28
N ALA A 97 18.81 34.14 -4.92
CA ALA A 97 17.44 33.74 -4.62
C ALA A 97 17.22 32.24 -4.89
N GLU A 98 17.71 31.75 -6.02
CA GLU A 98 17.67 30.30 -6.34
C GLU A 98 18.49 29.48 -5.32
N ARG A 99 19.65 29.99 -4.87
CA ARG A 99 20.46 29.33 -3.85
C ARG A 99 19.73 29.30 -2.50
N ARG A 100 19.09 30.41 -2.08
CA ARG A 100 18.28 30.47 -0.85
C ARG A 100 17.09 29.51 -0.95
N ALA A 101 16.38 29.49 -2.08
CA ALA A 101 15.29 28.58 -2.33
C ALA A 101 15.74 27.10 -2.22
N ARG A 102 16.90 26.74 -2.79
CA ARG A 102 17.47 25.40 -2.64
C ARG A 102 17.89 25.04 -1.21
N GLN A 103 18.36 26.02 -0.42
CA GLN A 103 18.72 25.80 0.98
C GLN A 103 17.50 25.62 1.89
N THR A 104 16.35 26.15 1.49
CA THR A 104 15.06 26.01 2.21
C THR A 104 14.18 24.90 1.61
N ALA A 105 14.62 24.28 0.51
CA ALA A 105 13.87 23.22 -0.14
C ALA A 105 13.81 21.98 0.76
N VAL A 106 12.61 21.52 1.00
CA VAL A 106 12.36 20.26 1.73
C VAL A 106 12.56 19.11 0.76
N SER A 107 13.46 18.19 1.09
CA SER A 107 13.69 16.99 0.29
C SER A 107 12.54 16.00 0.44
N PHE A 108 12.32 15.18 -0.58
CA PHE A 108 11.30 14.13 -0.51
C PHE A 108 11.58 13.11 0.60
N GLY A 109 12.86 12.81 0.90
CA GLY A 109 13.24 11.98 2.03
C GLY A 109 12.75 12.53 3.38
N GLN A 110 12.77 13.86 3.59
CA GLN A 110 12.21 14.46 4.80
C GLN A 110 10.68 14.27 4.89
N VAL A 111 9.97 14.34 3.78
CA VAL A 111 8.53 14.02 3.72
C VAL A 111 8.29 12.55 4.06
N VAL A 112 9.10 11.64 3.54
CA VAL A 112 9.02 10.21 3.83
C VAL A 112 9.28 9.93 5.31
N GLU A 113 10.32 10.52 5.91
CA GLU A 113 10.62 10.35 7.34
C GLU A 113 9.49 10.88 8.23
N CYS A 114 8.93 12.04 7.89
CA CYS A 114 7.76 12.58 8.60
C CYS A 114 6.59 11.58 8.57
N TYR A 115 6.33 10.97 7.42
CA TYR A 115 5.24 10.00 7.30
C TYR A 115 5.54 8.66 7.99
N ARG A 116 6.81 8.21 8.00
CA ARG A 116 7.25 7.03 8.75
C ARG A 116 7.03 7.23 10.26
N ALA A 117 7.44 8.37 10.79
CA ALA A 117 7.21 8.73 12.19
C ALA A 117 5.71 8.71 12.54
N TYR A 118 4.87 9.31 11.71
CA TYR A 118 3.42 9.28 11.87
C TYR A 118 2.86 7.86 11.95
N LEU A 119 3.30 6.96 11.07
CA LEU A 119 2.81 5.58 11.08
C LEU A 119 3.25 4.84 12.34
N ILE A 120 4.46 5.04 12.81
CA ILE A 120 5.02 4.40 14.00
C ILE A 120 4.34 4.94 15.25
N ASP A 121 4.29 6.24 15.43
CA ASP A 121 3.75 6.91 16.62
C ASP A 121 2.22 6.76 16.72
N GLY A 122 1.55 6.75 15.56
CA GLY A 122 0.11 6.52 15.45
C GLY A 122 -0.33 5.06 15.64
N GLY A 123 0.61 4.13 15.88
CA GLY A 123 0.30 2.70 16.04
C GLY A 123 -0.25 2.06 14.76
N HIS A 124 0.03 2.64 13.59
CA HIS A 124 -0.34 2.09 12.30
C HIS A 124 0.57 0.92 11.91
N ASP A 125 0.11 0.06 11.00
CA ASP A 125 0.88 -1.10 10.52
C ASP A 125 2.00 -0.64 9.55
N TYR A 126 3.06 -0.04 10.12
CA TYR A 126 4.21 0.46 9.38
C TYR A 126 4.89 -0.65 8.58
N GLU A 127 5.08 -1.84 9.16
CA GLU A 127 5.75 -2.96 8.48
C GLU A 127 5.05 -3.35 7.17
N ARG A 128 3.72 -3.24 7.13
CA ARG A 128 2.94 -3.48 5.91
C ARG A 128 3.12 -2.37 4.86
N ALA A 129 3.31 -1.13 5.30
CA ALA A 129 3.49 0.03 4.44
C ALA A 129 4.93 0.20 3.95
N ARG A 130 5.91 -0.26 4.76
CA ARG A 130 7.33 -0.04 4.61
C ARG A 130 7.84 -0.27 3.19
N SER A 131 7.64 -1.46 2.65
CA SER A 131 8.15 -1.82 1.31
C SER A 131 7.64 -0.87 0.22
N ARG A 132 6.38 -0.40 0.31
CA ARG A 132 5.85 0.57 -0.67
C ARG A 132 6.46 1.95 -0.47
N ILE A 133 6.63 2.39 0.77
CA ILE A 133 7.26 3.67 1.10
C ILE A 133 8.69 3.67 0.55
N ASP A 134 9.46 2.61 0.84
CA ASP A 134 10.84 2.48 0.40
C ASP A 134 10.95 2.47 -1.14
N ASN A 135 10.04 1.78 -1.82
CA ASN A 135 9.99 1.77 -3.29
C ASN A 135 9.63 3.14 -3.87
N ILE A 136 8.65 3.85 -3.31
CA ILE A 136 8.27 5.19 -3.76
C ILE A 136 9.43 6.16 -3.54
N GLU A 137 10.10 6.10 -2.40
CA GLU A 137 11.27 6.92 -2.09
C GLU A 137 12.43 6.67 -3.06
N ALA A 138 12.69 5.39 -3.38
CA ALA A 138 13.72 5.02 -4.34
C ALA A 138 13.43 5.52 -5.76
N LEU A 139 12.16 5.46 -6.20
CA LEU A 139 11.74 5.91 -7.54
C LEU A 139 11.78 7.44 -7.68
N ILE A 140 11.33 8.18 -6.67
CA ILE A 140 11.32 9.65 -6.71
C ILE A 140 12.72 10.19 -6.43
N GLY A 141 13.47 9.56 -5.54
CA GLY A 141 14.78 9.97 -5.07
C GLY A 141 14.70 10.78 -3.76
N PRO A 142 15.40 10.32 -2.68
CA PRO A 142 15.29 10.95 -1.35
C PRO A 142 15.80 12.38 -1.30
N HIS A 143 16.74 12.75 -2.16
CA HIS A 143 17.33 14.11 -2.20
C HIS A 143 16.61 15.07 -3.15
N ARG A 144 15.56 14.61 -3.83
CA ARG A 144 14.79 15.46 -4.73
C ARG A 144 14.00 16.50 -3.96
N ASP A 145 13.97 17.72 -4.46
CA ASP A 145 13.10 18.77 -3.93
C ASP A 145 11.63 18.35 -4.06
N THR A 146 10.90 18.37 -2.96
CA THR A 146 9.49 18.02 -2.93
C THR A 146 8.63 18.91 -3.85
N ALA A 147 9.03 20.15 -4.06
CA ALA A 147 8.36 21.06 -5.00
C ALA A 147 8.47 20.60 -6.47
N ALA A 148 9.43 19.73 -6.78
CA ALA A 148 9.59 19.14 -8.12
C ALA A 148 8.81 17.83 -8.31
N VAL A 149 8.09 17.35 -7.29
CA VAL A 149 7.22 16.17 -7.39
C VAL A 149 5.90 16.57 -8.04
N ASP A 150 5.86 16.46 -9.35
CA ASP A 150 4.75 16.90 -10.21
C ASP A 150 3.92 15.73 -10.77
N ILE A 151 2.96 16.05 -11.62
CA ILE A 151 2.07 15.09 -12.29
C ILE A 151 2.84 14.15 -13.23
N THR A 152 3.98 14.58 -13.77
CA THR A 152 4.81 13.77 -14.66
C THR A 152 5.44 12.64 -13.85
N MET A 153 6.03 12.95 -12.72
CA MET A 153 6.59 11.95 -11.81
C MET A 153 5.54 11.00 -11.23
N TYR A 154 4.34 11.51 -10.94
CA TYR A 154 3.23 10.65 -10.54
C TYR A 154 2.89 9.63 -11.63
N ARG A 155 2.88 10.04 -12.89
CA ARG A 155 2.64 9.13 -14.03
C ARG A 155 3.80 8.16 -14.24
N GLU A 156 5.04 8.59 -14.06
CA GLU A 156 6.23 7.73 -14.10
C GLU A 156 6.16 6.66 -13.01
N LEU A 157 5.79 7.03 -11.77
CA LEU A 157 5.56 6.07 -10.69
C LEU A 157 4.49 5.03 -11.08
N LEU A 158 3.38 5.45 -11.69
CA LEU A 158 2.33 4.52 -12.12
C LEU A 158 2.80 3.63 -13.29
N ALA A 159 3.64 4.14 -14.18
CA ALA A 159 4.22 3.36 -15.28
C ALA A 159 5.18 2.27 -14.76
N GLU A 160 6.00 2.58 -13.76
CA GLU A 160 6.90 1.61 -13.13
C GLU A 160 6.14 0.43 -12.46
N VAL A 161 4.96 0.72 -11.92
CA VAL A 161 4.12 -0.32 -11.29
C VAL A 161 3.04 -0.87 -12.24
N ALA A 162 3.08 -0.55 -13.52
CA ALA A 162 2.03 -0.90 -14.50
C ALA A 162 1.84 -2.42 -14.67
N LEU A 163 2.88 -3.22 -14.46
CA LEU A 163 2.81 -4.68 -14.50
C LEU A 163 2.18 -5.30 -13.24
N MET A 164 1.98 -4.51 -12.18
CA MET A 164 1.29 -4.96 -10.98
C MET A 164 -0.23 -4.88 -11.16
N SER A 165 -0.98 -5.53 -10.25
CA SER A 165 -2.45 -5.43 -10.28
C SER A 165 -2.90 -3.97 -10.11
N GLU A 166 -4.04 -3.61 -10.71
CA GLU A 166 -4.62 -2.26 -10.61
C GLU A 166 -4.81 -1.80 -9.15
N GLU A 167 -5.20 -2.73 -8.27
CA GLU A 167 -5.32 -2.44 -6.83
C GLU A 167 -3.95 -2.09 -6.21
N THR A 168 -2.88 -2.76 -6.64
CA THR A 168 -1.52 -2.44 -6.20
C THR A 168 -1.09 -1.06 -6.72
N GLN A 169 -1.33 -0.76 -7.99
CA GLN A 169 -1.06 0.57 -8.57
C GLN A 169 -1.82 1.66 -7.80
N ARG A 170 -3.11 1.42 -7.50
CA ARG A 170 -3.93 2.31 -6.68
C ARG A 170 -3.32 2.54 -5.29
N HIS A 171 -2.76 1.50 -4.68
CA HIS A 171 -2.10 1.63 -3.38
C HIS A 171 -0.82 2.47 -3.42
N TYR A 172 -0.02 2.37 -4.50
CA TYR A 172 1.15 3.24 -4.69
C TYR A 172 0.73 4.70 -4.85
N ALA A 173 -0.24 4.98 -5.72
CA ALA A 173 -0.80 6.31 -5.92
C ALA A 173 -1.33 6.93 -4.61
N SER A 174 -2.14 6.15 -3.89
CA SER A 174 -2.72 6.57 -2.61
C SER A 174 -1.64 6.84 -1.55
N MET A 175 -0.59 6.02 -1.51
CA MET A 175 0.51 6.18 -0.55
C MET A 175 1.31 7.45 -0.81
N LEU A 176 1.68 7.73 -2.07
CA LEU A 176 2.39 8.98 -2.41
C LEU A 176 1.57 10.21 -2.02
N LEU A 177 0.28 10.24 -2.38
CA LEU A 177 -0.60 11.35 -2.02
C LEU A 177 -0.77 11.48 -0.49
N ALA A 178 -0.84 10.36 0.23
CA ALA A 178 -0.93 10.37 1.69
C ALA A 178 0.32 10.96 2.34
N MET A 179 1.52 10.60 1.86
CA MET A 179 2.78 11.18 2.35
C MET A 179 2.83 12.69 2.14
N LEU A 180 2.52 13.16 0.94
CA LEU A 180 2.53 14.59 0.61
C LEU A 180 1.47 15.38 1.40
N ASN A 181 0.24 14.87 1.48
CA ASN A 181 -0.82 15.50 2.25
C ASN A 181 -0.51 15.56 3.75
N HIS A 182 0.10 14.49 4.28
CA HIS A 182 0.53 14.48 5.69
C HIS A 182 1.62 15.53 5.94
N ALA A 183 2.62 15.63 5.06
CA ALA A 183 3.65 16.65 5.18
C ALA A 183 3.09 18.09 5.13
N VAL A 184 1.99 18.32 4.39
CA VAL A 184 1.26 19.60 4.42
C VAL A 184 0.55 19.78 5.77
N SER A 185 -0.11 18.75 6.30
CA SER A 185 -0.81 18.84 7.60
C SER A 185 0.16 19.11 8.76
N GLU A 186 1.35 18.53 8.72
CA GLU A 186 2.43 18.75 9.70
C GLU A 186 3.25 20.03 9.42
N ARG A 187 2.89 20.80 8.40
CA ARG A 187 3.58 22.04 8.00
C ARG A 187 5.06 21.83 7.63
N VAL A 188 5.44 20.63 7.25
CA VAL A 188 6.78 20.34 6.72
C VAL A 188 6.95 21.00 5.35
N ILE A 189 5.87 20.99 4.54
CA ILE A 189 5.76 21.73 3.27
C ILE A 189 4.49 22.57 3.28
N ALA A 190 4.49 23.69 2.55
CA ALA A 190 3.32 24.58 2.47
C ALA A 190 2.22 24.00 1.57
N SER A 191 2.60 23.35 0.47
CA SER A 191 1.70 22.72 -0.51
C SER A 191 2.50 21.76 -1.40
N HIS A 192 1.82 21.01 -2.26
CA HIS A 192 2.45 20.17 -3.28
C HIS A 192 1.69 20.21 -4.60
N GLN A 193 2.35 19.90 -5.71
CA GLN A 193 1.77 19.98 -7.05
C GLN A 193 0.71 18.92 -7.37
N LEU A 194 0.62 17.87 -6.56
CA LEU A 194 -0.36 16.80 -6.71
C LEU A 194 -1.66 17.03 -5.90
N LEU A 195 -1.87 18.24 -5.39
CA LEU A 195 -3.10 18.59 -4.67
C LEU A 195 -4.32 18.47 -5.61
N GLY A 196 -5.32 17.69 -5.19
CA GLY A 196 -6.53 17.44 -6.01
C GLY A 196 -6.37 16.34 -7.07
N VAL A 197 -5.20 15.75 -7.23
CA VAL A 197 -5.02 14.57 -8.09
C VAL A 197 -5.80 13.41 -7.53
N ARG A 198 -6.61 12.77 -8.37
CA ARG A 198 -7.41 11.61 -7.97
C ARG A 198 -6.60 10.32 -8.08
N VAL A 199 -6.75 9.48 -7.08
CA VAL A 199 -6.25 8.12 -7.12
C VAL A 199 -7.01 7.33 -8.19
N PRO A 200 -6.34 6.49 -9.01
CA PRO A 200 -7.01 5.63 -9.97
C PRO A 200 -8.10 4.81 -9.31
N GLN A 201 -9.26 4.78 -9.91
CA GLN A 201 -10.35 3.91 -9.45
C GLN A 201 -10.20 2.54 -10.09
N VAL A 202 -10.13 1.52 -9.28
CA VAL A 202 -10.17 0.13 -9.74
C VAL A 202 -11.64 -0.24 -9.89
N LYS A 203 -12.03 -0.63 -11.08
CA LYS A 203 -13.34 -1.25 -11.28
C LYS A 203 -13.31 -2.61 -10.59
N LYS A 204 -14.13 -2.78 -9.58
CA LYS A 204 -14.37 -4.11 -9.02
C LYS A 204 -15.33 -4.84 -9.95
N GLU A 205 -14.76 -5.52 -10.91
CA GLU A 205 -15.53 -6.34 -11.84
C GLU A 205 -15.98 -7.67 -11.21
N ASP A 206 -15.35 -8.06 -10.11
CA ASP A 206 -15.60 -9.37 -9.53
C ASP A 206 -16.57 -9.28 -8.36
N GLU A 207 -17.74 -9.79 -8.55
CA GLU A 207 -18.64 -10.13 -7.46
C GLU A 207 -18.04 -11.25 -6.58
N PRO A 208 -18.45 -11.35 -5.30
CA PRO A 208 -18.10 -12.51 -4.50
C PRO A 208 -18.59 -13.78 -5.17
N GLU A 209 -17.74 -14.78 -5.27
CA GLU A 209 -18.11 -16.12 -5.77
C GLU A 209 -18.11 -17.11 -4.60
N PRO A 210 -19.21 -17.23 -3.83
CA PRO A 210 -19.29 -18.20 -2.77
C PRO A 210 -19.26 -19.62 -3.35
N TRP A 211 -18.73 -20.56 -2.58
CA TRP A 211 -18.86 -21.96 -2.95
C TRP A 211 -20.30 -22.38 -2.90
N SER A 212 -20.71 -23.19 -3.88
CA SER A 212 -21.96 -23.88 -3.80
C SER A 212 -22.00 -24.84 -2.60
N PRO A 213 -23.19 -25.28 -2.13
CA PRO A 213 -23.27 -26.27 -1.05
C PRO A 213 -22.52 -27.56 -1.37
N HIS A 214 -22.47 -27.98 -2.64
CA HIS A 214 -21.71 -29.16 -3.08
C HIS A 214 -20.18 -28.92 -3.00
N GLU A 215 -19.70 -27.81 -3.53
CA GLU A 215 -18.26 -27.44 -3.43
C GLU A 215 -17.80 -27.38 -1.96
N LEU A 216 -18.59 -26.71 -1.12
CA LEU A 216 -18.31 -26.63 0.30
C LEU A 216 -18.30 -28.00 0.99
N ALA A 217 -19.26 -28.87 0.67
CA ALA A 217 -19.31 -30.21 1.22
C ALA A 217 -18.08 -31.04 0.81
N VAL A 218 -17.63 -30.94 -0.45
CA VAL A 218 -16.39 -31.60 -0.91
C VAL A 218 -15.17 -31.04 -0.18
N ILE A 219 -15.04 -29.71 -0.06
CA ILE A 219 -13.91 -29.07 0.63
C ILE A 219 -13.87 -29.46 2.10
N MET A 220 -15.00 -29.39 2.82
CA MET A 220 -15.08 -29.59 4.27
C MET A 220 -15.14 -31.06 4.68
N GLY A 221 -15.45 -31.98 3.76
CA GLY A 221 -15.52 -33.42 3.96
C GLY A 221 -14.35 -34.16 3.30
N PRO A 222 -14.60 -34.82 2.15
CA PRO A 222 -13.64 -35.77 1.57
C PRO A 222 -12.28 -35.15 1.23
N ALA A 223 -12.22 -33.86 0.85
CA ALA A 223 -10.95 -33.23 0.56
C ALA A 223 -10.11 -33.00 1.83
N LEU A 224 -10.74 -32.58 2.95
CA LEU A 224 -10.07 -32.49 4.24
C LEU A 224 -9.63 -33.88 4.75
N ASP A 225 -10.48 -34.91 4.61
CA ASP A 225 -10.16 -36.28 5.04
C ASP A 225 -8.92 -36.80 4.29
N GLU A 226 -8.87 -36.61 2.98
CA GLU A 226 -7.72 -37.01 2.17
C GLU A 226 -6.46 -36.21 2.52
N TYR A 227 -6.60 -34.89 2.69
CA TYR A 227 -5.50 -34.04 3.11
C TYR A 227 -4.91 -34.48 4.45
N GLU A 228 -5.74 -34.78 5.45
CA GLU A 228 -5.31 -35.26 6.76
C GLU A 228 -4.63 -36.63 6.67
N HIS A 229 -5.16 -37.52 5.82
CA HIS A 229 -4.51 -38.81 5.57
C HIS A 229 -3.12 -38.66 4.92
N GLU A 230 -2.99 -37.82 3.90
CA GLU A 230 -1.70 -37.50 3.31
C GLU A 230 -0.71 -36.91 4.34
N GLN A 231 -1.20 -36.01 5.21
CA GLN A 231 -0.35 -35.44 6.27
C GLN A 231 0.08 -36.47 7.29
N ALA A 232 -0.80 -37.37 7.69
CA ALA A 232 -0.47 -38.45 8.60
C ALA A 232 0.58 -39.38 8.00
N ALA A 233 0.44 -39.77 6.74
CA ALA A 233 1.39 -40.59 6.01
C ALA A 233 2.77 -39.89 5.88
N TRP A 234 2.76 -38.60 5.54
CA TRP A 234 3.99 -37.80 5.50
C TRP A 234 4.68 -37.70 6.87
N ASN A 235 3.94 -37.50 7.95
CA ASN A 235 4.48 -37.44 9.30
C ASN A 235 5.13 -38.71 9.73
N VAL A 236 4.56 -39.87 9.32
CA VAL A 236 5.18 -41.18 9.56
C VAL A 236 6.51 -41.32 8.80
N LEU A 237 6.55 -40.91 7.53
CA LEU A 237 7.78 -40.92 6.73
C LEU A 237 8.85 -40.03 7.35
N VAL A 238 8.53 -38.81 7.69
CA VAL A 238 9.47 -37.87 8.33
C VAL A 238 9.97 -38.38 9.68
N ALA A 239 9.11 -39.04 10.47
CA ALA A 239 9.52 -39.63 11.75
C ALA A 239 10.51 -40.79 11.57
N LYS A 240 10.30 -41.60 10.51
CA LYS A 240 11.23 -42.72 10.17
C LYS A 240 12.56 -42.20 9.61
N ASP A 241 12.55 -41.08 8.92
CA ASP A 241 13.68 -40.54 8.16
C ASP A 241 14.45 -39.42 8.92
N LYS A 242 14.18 -39.26 10.24
CA LYS A 242 14.97 -38.37 11.11
C LYS A 242 16.47 -38.69 11.09
N ALA A 243 16.84 -39.89 10.65
CA ALA A 243 18.24 -40.30 10.40
C ALA A 243 18.81 -39.71 9.09
N ASN A 244 17.98 -39.35 8.10
CA ASN A 244 18.38 -38.85 6.78
C ASN A 244 18.00 -37.35 6.65
N ARG A 245 18.88 -36.52 7.04
CA ARG A 245 19.03 -35.07 7.13
C ARG A 245 18.43 -34.21 5.99
N GLY A 246 17.24 -34.44 5.45
CA GLY A 246 16.76 -33.67 4.31
C GLY A 246 15.26 -33.37 4.25
N LEU A 247 14.44 -34.10 4.98
CA LEU A 247 12.99 -33.87 4.94
C LEU A 247 12.60 -32.71 5.88
N ARG A 248 11.76 -31.80 5.34
CA ARG A 248 11.23 -30.66 6.11
C ARG A 248 10.31 -31.17 7.23
N SER A 249 10.27 -30.43 8.34
CA SER A 249 9.33 -30.69 9.44
C SER A 249 7.92 -30.97 8.94
N PRO A 250 7.20 -31.93 9.57
CA PRO A 250 5.84 -32.24 9.20
C PRO A 250 4.96 -31.00 9.29
N SER A 251 4.05 -30.83 8.32
CA SER A 251 3.04 -29.78 8.44
C SER A 251 2.11 -30.14 9.60
N ARG A 252 1.94 -29.20 10.52
CA ARG A 252 1.07 -29.36 11.71
C ARG A 252 -0.09 -28.38 11.70
N VAL A 253 -0.40 -27.80 10.53
CA VAL A 253 -1.50 -26.85 10.40
C VAL A 253 -2.83 -27.58 10.57
N PRO A 254 -3.65 -27.25 11.57
CA PRO A 254 -4.94 -27.86 11.82
C PRO A 254 -6.01 -27.28 10.86
N LEU A 255 -5.89 -27.62 9.57
CA LEU A 255 -6.75 -27.02 8.53
C LEU A 255 -8.24 -27.24 8.81
N ARG A 256 -8.65 -28.43 9.29
CA ARG A 256 -10.06 -28.71 9.63
C ARG A 256 -10.60 -27.69 10.63
N GLY A 257 -9.86 -27.45 11.70
CA GLY A 257 -10.27 -26.48 12.73
C GLY A 257 -10.32 -25.06 12.18
N LEU A 258 -9.30 -24.67 11.41
CA LEU A 258 -9.29 -23.34 10.77
C LEU A 258 -10.44 -23.17 9.77
N CYS A 259 -10.77 -24.19 8.99
CA CYS A 259 -11.90 -24.17 8.04
C CYS A 259 -13.25 -24.06 8.79
N LEU A 260 -13.46 -24.88 9.83
CA LEU A 260 -14.67 -24.81 10.65
C LEU A 260 -14.87 -23.44 11.28
N ILE A 261 -13.82 -22.90 11.92
CA ILE A 261 -13.88 -21.57 12.52
C ILE A 261 -14.16 -20.52 11.44
N ALA A 262 -13.44 -20.55 10.29
CA ALA A 262 -13.61 -19.58 9.24
C ALA A 262 -15.03 -19.55 8.68
N TYR A 263 -15.62 -20.72 8.42
CA TYR A 263 -16.95 -20.83 7.84
C TYR A 263 -18.04 -20.39 8.81
N PHE A 264 -18.04 -20.95 10.02
CA PHE A 264 -19.13 -20.72 10.98
C PHE A 264 -19.06 -19.36 11.70
N THR A 265 -17.91 -18.75 11.78
CA THR A 265 -17.77 -17.40 12.39
C THR A 265 -17.62 -16.29 11.36
N MET A 266 -17.34 -16.62 10.12
CA MET A 266 -17.08 -15.65 9.03
C MET A 266 -15.97 -14.63 9.37
N MET A 267 -15.11 -14.92 10.33
CA MET A 267 -14.03 -14.03 10.72
C MET A 267 -12.90 -13.97 9.68
N ARG A 268 -12.14 -12.89 9.67
CA ARG A 268 -11.01 -12.74 8.74
C ARG A 268 -9.92 -13.77 9.02
N PRO A 269 -9.16 -14.26 8.00
CA PRO A 269 -8.13 -15.27 8.19
C PRO A 269 -7.08 -14.94 9.26
N LYS A 270 -6.73 -13.67 9.44
CA LYS A 270 -5.81 -13.23 10.50
C LYS A 270 -6.41 -13.49 11.88
N ASN A 271 -7.68 -13.14 12.08
CA ASN A 271 -8.38 -13.31 13.36
C ASN A 271 -8.64 -14.81 13.65
N ASN A 272 -9.01 -15.59 12.63
CA ASN A 272 -9.18 -17.03 12.74
C ASN A 272 -7.90 -17.71 13.31
N ARG A 273 -6.75 -17.40 12.73
CA ARG A 273 -5.48 -17.97 13.19
C ARG A 273 -5.00 -17.44 14.55
N ALA A 274 -5.49 -16.28 14.96
CA ALA A 274 -5.13 -15.64 16.21
C ALA A 274 -6.21 -15.81 17.30
N LEU A 275 -7.28 -16.55 17.04
CA LEU A 275 -8.37 -16.78 17.97
C LEU A 275 -7.84 -17.45 19.25
N THR A 276 -8.24 -16.90 20.39
CA THR A 276 -7.84 -17.38 21.72
C THR A 276 -9.03 -17.99 22.46
N TRP A 277 -8.73 -18.83 23.45
CA TRP A 277 -9.76 -19.41 24.31
C TRP A 277 -10.46 -18.36 25.18
N GLU A 278 -9.79 -17.27 25.49
CA GLU A 278 -10.37 -16.14 26.26
C GLU A 278 -11.45 -15.40 25.45
N GLU A 279 -11.42 -15.50 24.13
CA GLU A 279 -12.43 -14.93 23.23
C GLU A 279 -13.62 -15.87 22.99
N ILE A 280 -13.61 -17.07 23.59
CA ILE A 280 -14.64 -18.10 23.45
C ILE A 280 -15.29 -18.36 24.81
N THR A 281 -16.61 -18.37 24.84
CA THR A 281 -17.40 -18.79 25.99
C THR A 281 -18.18 -20.05 25.59
N ILE A 282 -18.04 -21.13 26.38
CA ILE A 282 -18.78 -22.37 26.22
C ILE A 282 -19.53 -22.65 27.55
N ASP A 283 -20.84 -22.78 27.42
CA ASP A 283 -21.73 -23.24 28.48
C ASP A 283 -22.07 -24.72 28.21
N ASP A 284 -21.34 -25.61 28.87
CA ASP A 284 -21.48 -27.06 28.72
C ASP A 284 -22.86 -27.53 29.18
N ALA A 285 -23.44 -26.89 30.20
CA ALA A 285 -24.76 -27.27 30.77
C ALA A 285 -25.89 -26.88 29.78
N ALA A 286 -25.80 -25.72 29.16
CA ALA A 286 -26.79 -25.27 28.19
C ALA A 286 -26.53 -25.79 26.77
N GLY A 287 -25.39 -26.43 26.49
CA GLY A 287 -24.98 -26.86 25.16
C GLY A 287 -24.84 -25.68 24.19
N LYS A 288 -24.39 -24.52 24.65
CA LYS A 288 -24.30 -23.27 23.89
C LYS A 288 -22.91 -22.67 23.99
N GLY A 289 -22.57 -21.88 22.97
CA GLY A 289 -21.32 -21.13 23.01
C GLY A 289 -21.40 -19.85 22.20
N SER A 290 -20.45 -18.97 22.48
CA SER A 290 -20.31 -17.70 21.77
C SER A 290 -18.83 -17.32 21.64
N PHE A 291 -18.55 -16.41 20.71
CA PHE A 291 -17.24 -15.80 20.57
C PHE A 291 -17.35 -14.28 20.57
N ARG A 292 -16.29 -13.61 21.00
CA ARG A 292 -16.14 -12.17 20.96
C ARG A 292 -14.68 -11.82 20.73
N LEU A 293 -14.40 -11.18 19.58
CA LEU A 293 -13.03 -10.75 19.25
C LEU A 293 -12.72 -9.42 19.91
N ASP A 294 -11.68 -9.38 20.70
CA ASP A 294 -11.20 -8.17 21.34
C ASP A 294 -10.33 -7.33 20.37
N GLN A 295 -9.68 -7.97 19.41
CA GLN A 295 -8.83 -7.32 18.43
C GLN A 295 -9.23 -7.69 16.99
N HIS A 296 -9.69 -6.70 16.21
CA HIS A 296 -9.98 -6.86 14.79
C HIS A 296 -9.90 -5.53 14.05
N LYS A 297 -9.94 -5.56 12.68
CA LYS A 297 -9.73 -4.37 11.81
C LYS A 297 -10.56 -3.14 12.20
N ASN A 298 -11.77 -3.33 12.71
CA ASN A 298 -12.72 -2.23 12.98
C ASN A 298 -12.87 -1.94 14.48
N VAL A 299 -12.04 -2.50 15.36
CA VAL A 299 -12.12 -2.29 16.81
C VAL A 299 -11.99 -0.80 17.16
N ASN A 300 -11.10 -0.07 16.47
CA ASN A 300 -10.89 1.37 16.66
C ASN A 300 -12.12 2.23 16.25
N LYS A 301 -13.09 1.63 15.54
CA LYS A 301 -14.38 2.25 15.21
C LYS A 301 -15.49 1.90 16.22
N GLY A 302 -15.14 1.29 17.36
CA GLY A 302 -16.09 0.85 18.37
C GLY A 302 -16.92 -0.39 17.99
N ILE A 303 -16.58 -1.04 16.87
CA ILE A 303 -17.31 -2.22 16.40
C ILE A 303 -16.77 -3.45 17.14
N LYS A 304 -17.68 -4.32 17.58
CA LYS A 304 -17.35 -5.58 18.26
C LYS A 304 -17.77 -6.75 17.34
N ALA A 305 -16.81 -7.59 16.95
CA ALA A 305 -17.11 -8.84 16.26
C ALA A 305 -17.48 -9.88 17.29
N ARG A 306 -18.71 -10.39 17.24
CA ARG A 306 -19.24 -11.37 18.19
C ARG A 306 -20.35 -12.21 17.54
N GLY A 307 -20.50 -13.43 18.00
CA GLY A 307 -21.59 -14.31 17.53
C GLY A 307 -21.75 -15.57 18.35
N ALA A 308 -22.83 -16.29 18.11
CA ALA A 308 -23.01 -17.61 18.67
C ALA A 308 -22.18 -18.65 17.92
N LEU A 309 -21.81 -19.73 18.58
CA LEU A 309 -21.19 -20.90 17.98
C LEU A 309 -22.29 -21.83 17.45
N SER A 310 -22.18 -22.26 16.20
CA SER A 310 -23.04 -23.30 15.64
C SER A 310 -22.75 -24.66 16.29
N ALA A 311 -23.72 -25.58 16.31
CA ALA A 311 -23.55 -26.88 16.92
C ALA A 311 -22.31 -27.66 16.41
N PRO A 312 -22.00 -27.71 15.09
CA PRO A 312 -20.78 -28.38 14.63
C PRO A 312 -19.49 -27.72 15.13
N LEU A 313 -19.44 -26.38 15.17
CA LEU A 313 -18.27 -25.66 15.64
C LEU A 313 -18.12 -25.82 17.17
N LEU A 314 -19.21 -25.78 17.90
CA LEU A 314 -19.21 -25.99 19.35
C LEU A 314 -18.71 -27.39 19.70
N ALA A 315 -19.21 -28.43 19.02
CA ALA A 315 -18.77 -29.81 19.20
C ALA A 315 -17.26 -29.95 18.93
N TYR A 316 -16.78 -29.35 17.83
CA TYR A 316 -15.36 -29.34 17.51
C TYR A 316 -14.53 -28.64 18.61
N LEU A 317 -14.89 -27.44 18.99
CA LEU A 317 -14.16 -26.68 20.02
C LEU A 317 -14.17 -27.40 21.37
N THR A 318 -15.29 -28.00 21.75
CA THR A 318 -15.39 -28.82 22.99
C THR A 318 -14.45 -30.02 22.92
N SER A 319 -14.34 -30.70 21.77
CA SER A 319 -13.47 -31.87 21.61
C SER A 319 -11.97 -31.58 21.72
N ILE A 320 -11.55 -30.35 21.40
CA ILE A 320 -10.14 -29.93 21.44
C ILE A 320 -9.81 -29.05 22.66
N ARG A 321 -10.82 -28.74 23.50
CA ARG A 321 -10.69 -27.82 24.63
C ARG A 321 -9.76 -28.41 25.69
N PRO A 322 -8.63 -27.76 26.04
CA PRO A 322 -7.78 -28.23 27.11
C PRO A 322 -8.41 -27.95 28.46
N ALA A 323 -8.03 -28.69 29.47
CA ALA A 323 -8.52 -28.52 30.86
C ALA A 323 -8.31 -27.07 31.37
N ASN A 324 -7.23 -26.43 30.95
CA ASN A 324 -6.94 -25.02 31.19
C ASN A 324 -7.00 -24.27 29.85
N ALA A 325 -8.21 -23.92 29.40
CA ALA A 325 -8.46 -23.28 28.13
C ALA A 325 -7.96 -21.82 28.13
N ARG A 326 -6.69 -21.62 27.80
CA ARG A 326 -6.03 -20.31 27.69
C ARG A 326 -5.14 -20.23 26.45
N GLY A 327 -4.95 -19.01 25.97
CA GLY A 327 -4.12 -18.72 24.81
C GLY A 327 -4.76 -19.15 23.50
N LEU A 328 -3.96 -19.34 22.46
CA LEU A 328 -4.45 -19.65 21.11
C LEU A 328 -5.21 -20.97 21.05
N VAL A 329 -6.34 -20.97 20.31
CA VAL A 329 -7.08 -22.21 19.98
C VAL A 329 -6.21 -23.15 19.17
N HIS A 330 -5.47 -22.61 18.22
CA HIS A 330 -4.56 -23.35 17.35
C HIS A 330 -3.15 -22.72 17.35
N PRO A 331 -2.34 -22.95 18.39
CA PRO A 331 -0.97 -22.48 18.42
C PRO A 331 -0.11 -23.26 17.42
N ASN A 332 0.81 -22.57 16.75
CA ASN A 332 1.88 -23.26 16.04
C ASN A 332 2.77 -23.97 17.06
N PRO A 333 2.92 -25.30 17.00
CA PRO A 333 3.62 -26.07 18.03
C PRO A 333 5.13 -25.79 18.11
N GLU A 334 5.71 -25.18 17.07
CA GLU A 334 7.14 -24.82 17.03
C GLU A 334 7.41 -23.47 17.69
N THR A 335 6.46 -22.52 17.56
CA THR A 335 6.68 -21.12 17.98
C THR A 335 5.77 -20.68 19.10
N GLY A 336 4.70 -21.42 19.40
CA GLY A 336 3.62 -21.00 20.31
C GLY A 336 2.78 -19.82 19.81
N LYS A 337 3.06 -19.31 18.62
CA LYS A 337 2.42 -18.13 18.00
C LYS A 337 1.36 -18.54 16.98
N PRO A 338 0.52 -17.60 16.51
CA PRO A 338 -0.39 -17.85 15.40
C PRO A 338 0.37 -18.32 14.14
N TYR A 339 -0.25 -19.16 13.34
CA TYR A 339 0.29 -19.48 12.01
C TYR A 339 0.36 -18.24 11.15
N VAL A 340 1.54 -17.89 10.64
CA VAL A 340 1.74 -16.71 9.78
C VAL A 340 1.19 -16.98 8.38
N ASP A 341 1.55 -18.13 7.81
CA ASP A 341 1.17 -18.53 6.45
C ASP A 341 0.68 -19.97 6.41
N ILE A 342 -0.47 -20.18 5.81
CA ILE A 342 -1.08 -21.50 5.59
C ILE A 342 -1.31 -21.77 4.10
N ARG A 343 -0.87 -20.90 3.19
CA ARG A 343 -1.15 -20.98 1.74
C ARG A 343 -0.72 -22.29 1.13
N LYS A 344 0.43 -22.80 1.51
CA LYS A 344 0.94 -24.05 0.95
C LYS A 344 0.00 -25.22 1.26
N GLN A 345 -0.45 -25.32 2.50
CA GLN A 345 -1.35 -26.37 2.95
C GLN A 345 -2.73 -26.18 2.37
N TRP A 346 -3.22 -24.95 2.35
CA TRP A 346 -4.47 -24.58 1.74
C TRP A 346 -4.51 -24.88 0.24
N ASN A 347 -3.48 -24.51 -0.53
CA ASN A 347 -3.40 -24.81 -1.96
C ASN A 347 -3.38 -26.32 -2.23
N ARG A 348 -2.76 -27.12 -1.33
CA ARG A 348 -2.83 -28.59 -1.44
C ARG A 348 -4.26 -29.09 -1.25
N LEU A 349 -4.97 -28.59 -0.25
CA LEU A 349 -6.39 -28.93 -0.02
C LEU A 349 -7.27 -28.55 -1.22
N ILE A 350 -7.11 -27.36 -1.78
CA ILE A 350 -7.83 -26.91 -2.96
C ILE A 350 -7.54 -27.77 -4.18
N ALA A 351 -6.30 -28.21 -4.37
CA ALA A 351 -5.95 -29.14 -5.45
C ALA A 351 -6.65 -30.50 -5.30
N ILE A 352 -6.73 -31.01 -4.07
CA ILE A 352 -7.50 -32.24 -3.77
C ILE A 352 -8.99 -32.01 -4.05
N ALA A 353 -9.57 -30.93 -3.56
CA ALA A 353 -10.97 -30.58 -3.78
C ALA A 353 -11.30 -30.42 -5.26
N SER A 354 -10.46 -29.71 -6.03
CA SER A 354 -10.63 -29.55 -7.49
C SER A 354 -10.62 -30.91 -8.21
N ARG A 355 -9.73 -31.81 -7.84
CA ARG A 355 -9.69 -33.16 -8.40
C ARG A 355 -10.95 -33.96 -8.08
N LEU A 356 -11.45 -33.86 -6.85
CA LEU A 356 -12.68 -34.55 -6.43
C LEU A 356 -13.94 -33.98 -7.10
N LEU A 357 -13.96 -32.68 -7.37
CA LEU A 357 -15.02 -31.99 -8.09
C LEU A 357 -14.99 -32.26 -9.59
N GLY A 358 -13.84 -32.65 -10.16
CA GLY A 358 -13.68 -32.80 -11.59
C GLY A 358 -13.43 -31.52 -12.38
N TYR A 359 -13.25 -30.39 -11.69
CA TYR A 359 -12.87 -29.10 -12.28
C TYR A 359 -12.03 -28.28 -11.32
N GLU A 360 -11.29 -27.31 -11.86
CA GLU A 360 -10.36 -26.50 -11.08
C GLU A 360 -11.07 -25.35 -10.35
N LEU A 361 -10.84 -25.25 -9.04
CA LEU A 361 -11.21 -24.09 -8.25
C LEU A 361 -10.13 -23.02 -8.41
N THR A 362 -10.47 -21.88 -9.05
CA THR A 362 -9.55 -20.80 -9.37
C THR A 362 -10.00 -19.47 -8.78
N GLY A 363 -9.14 -18.44 -8.88
CA GLY A 363 -9.46 -17.08 -8.47
C GLY A 363 -9.91 -16.99 -7.00
N LYS A 364 -11.04 -16.33 -6.77
CA LYS A 364 -11.59 -16.16 -5.41
C LYS A 364 -12.06 -17.47 -4.79
N LYS A 365 -12.50 -18.45 -5.59
CA LYS A 365 -12.89 -19.78 -5.11
C LYS A 365 -11.71 -20.57 -4.57
N ALA A 366 -10.48 -20.27 -4.99
CA ALA A 366 -9.28 -20.90 -4.45
C ALA A 366 -8.71 -20.20 -3.21
N ASP A 367 -9.28 -19.08 -2.77
CA ASP A 367 -8.78 -18.33 -1.60
C ASP A 367 -9.44 -18.84 -0.30
N PHE A 368 -8.62 -18.98 0.75
CA PHE A 368 -9.12 -19.28 2.10
C PHE A 368 -10.11 -18.23 2.61
N PHE A 369 -9.97 -16.99 2.17
CA PHE A 369 -10.89 -15.90 2.51
C PHE A 369 -12.33 -16.18 2.02
N ASN A 370 -12.51 -17.07 1.04
CA ASN A 370 -13.81 -17.42 0.50
C ASN A 370 -14.74 -18.10 1.51
N PHE A 371 -14.22 -18.69 2.59
CA PHE A 371 -15.08 -19.14 3.70
C PHE A 371 -15.94 -18.01 4.26
N ARG A 372 -15.39 -16.80 4.32
CA ARG A 372 -16.13 -15.64 4.81
C ARG A 372 -17.24 -15.23 3.84
N HIS A 373 -16.97 -15.24 2.52
CA HIS A 373 -17.96 -14.95 1.49
C HIS A 373 -19.07 -16.02 1.49
N THR A 374 -18.67 -17.29 1.48
CA THR A 374 -19.57 -18.42 1.47
C THR A 374 -20.44 -18.47 2.73
N GLY A 375 -19.85 -18.33 3.91
CA GLY A 375 -20.58 -18.31 5.17
C GLY A 375 -21.61 -17.18 5.22
N ALA A 376 -21.20 -15.96 4.84
CA ALA A 376 -22.09 -14.81 4.82
C ALA A 376 -23.24 -14.98 3.79
N SER A 377 -22.94 -15.46 2.59
CA SER A 377 -23.95 -15.70 1.54
C SER A 377 -24.94 -16.81 1.94
N HIS A 378 -24.45 -17.92 2.51
CA HIS A 378 -25.32 -19.00 2.96
C HIS A 378 -26.24 -18.61 4.13
N VAL A 379 -25.75 -17.77 5.06
CA VAL A 379 -26.59 -17.24 6.14
C VAL A 379 -27.59 -16.23 5.58
N ALA A 380 -27.16 -15.34 4.69
CA ALA A 380 -28.02 -14.36 4.05
C ALA A 380 -29.16 -15.03 3.25
N ALA A 381 -28.85 -16.07 2.48
CA ALA A 381 -29.84 -16.84 1.72
C ALA A 381 -30.89 -17.53 2.60
N LYS A 382 -30.55 -17.81 3.88
CA LYS A 382 -31.49 -18.41 4.86
C LYS A 382 -32.09 -17.36 5.81
N SER A 383 -31.71 -16.10 5.68
CA SER A 383 -32.22 -15.05 6.56
C SER A 383 -33.64 -14.67 6.16
N ARG A 384 -34.50 -14.57 7.18
CA ARG A 384 -35.93 -14.25 7.01
C ARG A 384 -36.26 -12.80 7.30
N ASP A 385 -35.32 -12.07 7.91
CA ASP A 385 -35.53 -10.68 8.32
C ASP A 385 -34.21 -9.90 8.43
N ALA A 386 -34.33 -8.59 8.59
CA ALA A 386 -33.19 -7.68 8.73
C ALA A 386 -32.35 -7.94 10.00
N ALA A 387 -32.94 -8.49 11.06
CA ALA A 387 -32.25 -8.76 12.32
C ALA A 387 -31.23 -9.90 12.13
N HIS A 388 -31.56 -10.92 11.36
CA HIS A 388 -30.64 -11.98 10.98
C HIS A 388 -29.47 -11.44 10.16
N LEU A 389 -29.74 -10.57 9.18
CA LEU A 389 -28.69 -9.94 8.38
C LEU A 389 -27.77 -9.04 9.19
N LEU A 390 -28.32 -8.29 10.16
CA LEU A 390 -27.52 -7.53 11.13
C LEU A 390 -26.67 -8.45 12.01
N GLY A 391 -27.18 -9.62 12.39
CA GLY A 391 -26.41 -10.66 13.05
C GLY A 391 -25.16 -11.06 12.27
N VAL A 392 -25.27 -11.24 10.95
CA VAL A 392 -24.12 -11.50 10.07
C VAL A 392 -23.11 -10.36 10.14
N VAL A 393 -23.55 -9.09 10.05
CA VAL A 393 -22.68 -7.91 10.15
C VAL A 393 -21.88 -7.93 11.47
N HIS A 394 -22.56 -8.25 12.59
CA HIS A 394 -21.90 -8.36 13.90
C HIS A 394 -20.90 -9.50 13.97
N MET A 395 -21.25 -10.69 13.47
CA MET A 395 -20.34 -11.83 13.43
C MET A 395 -19.09 -11.53 12.59
N MET A 396 -19.26 -10.85 11.47
CA MET A 396 -18.16 -10.46 10.61
C MET A 396 -17.32 -9.30 11.18
N GLY A 397 -17.83 -8.54 12.13
CA GLY A 397 -17.18 -7.32 12.64
C GLY A 397 -17.02 -6.26 11.55
N ASP A 398 -18.03 -6.10 10.70
CA ASP A 398 -18.07 -5.08 9.66
C ASP A 398 -18.91 -3.85 10.09
N THR A 399 -18.81 -2.76 9.34
CA THR A 399 -19.33 -1.45 9.76
C THR A 399 -20.80 -1.25 9.46
N SER A 400 -21.34 -1.93 8.45
CA SER A 400 -22.72 -1.75 8.02
C SER A 400 -23.19 -2.89 7.12
N LEU A 401 -24.51 -3.05 7.02
CA LEU A 401 -25.14 -3.96 6.10
C LEU A 401 -24.78 -3.63 4.63
N ALA A 402 -24.68 -2.35 4.27
CA ALA A 402 -24.29 -1.94 2.92
C ALA A 402 -22.87 -2.41 2.56
N THR A 403 -21.93 -2.41 3.53
CA THR A 403 -20.59 -2.97 3.33
C THR A 403 -20.65 -4.48 3.12
N VAL A 404 -21.44 -5.17 3.94
CA VAL A 404 -21.59 -6.63 3.84
C VAL A 404 -22.28 -7.01 2.53
N ASN A 405 -23.36 -6.33 2.15
CA ASN A 405 -24.05 -6.55 0.88
C ASN A 405 -23.11 -6.38 -0.31
N ARG A 406 -22.39 -5.27 -0.37
CA ARG A 406 -21.46 -4.96 -1.50
C ARG A 406 -20.34 -5.98 -1.69
N HIS A 407 -19.86 -6.60 -0.61
CA HIS A 407 -18.62 -7.37 -0.64
C HIS A 407 -18.80 -8.86 -0.40
N TYR A 408 -19.93 -9.28 0.15
CA TYR A 408 -20.09 -10.66 0.61
C TYR A 408 -21.39 -11.32 0.17
N PHE A 409 -22.45 -10.55 -0.04
CA PHE A 409 -23.70 -11.14 -0.48
C PHE A 409 -23.74 -11.23 -2.00
N ASN A 410 -23.86 -12.44 -2.48
CA ASN A 410 -24.32 -12.76 -3.82
C ASN A 410 -25.55 -13.65 -3.64
N LEU A 411 -26.72 -13.02 -3.70
CA LEU A 411 -27.99 -13.75 -3.58
C LEU A 411 -28.30 -14.35 -4.94
N ALA A 412 -28.43 -15.66 -4.99
CA ALA A 412 -28.88 -16.35 -6.19
C ALA A 412 -30.30 -15.91 -6.55
N ASP A 413 -30.61 -15.91 -7.84
CA ASP A 413 -31.94 -15.55 -8.36
C ASP A 413 -33.07 -16.35 -7.69
N GLU A 414 -32.81 -17.62 -7.37
CA GLU A 414 -33.73 -18.48 -6.62
C GLU A 414 -34.09 -17.93 -5.23
N THR A 415 -33.11 -17.27 -4.56
CA THR A 415 -33.36 -16.62 -3.26
C THR A 415 -34.18 -15.36 -3.43
N LEU A 416 -33.95 -14.59 -4.50
CA LEU A 416 -34.74 -13.40 -4.82
C LEU A 416 -36.16 -13.81 -5.18
N GLN A 417 -36.33 -14.91 -5.93
CA GLN A 417 -37.63 -15.46 -6.26
C GLN A 417 -38.38 -15.95 -5.01
N ALA A 418 -37.71 -16.65 -4.10
CA ALA A 418 -38.31 -17.11 -2.85
C ALA A 418 -38.75 -15.92 -1.94
N VAL A 419 -38.10 -14.78 -2.02
CA VAL A 419 -38.54 -13.55 -1.33
C VAL A 419 -39.86 -13.05 -1.91
N VAL A 420 -40.00 -13.05 -3.24
CA VAL A 420 -41.24 -12.63 -3.92
C VAL A 420 -42.38 -13.64 -3.69
N GLU A 421 -42.09 -14.93 -3.76
CA GLU A 421 -43.06 -16.00 -3.51
C GLU A 421 -43.50 -16.10 -2.04
N GLY A 422 -42.67 -15.60 -1.11
CA GLY A 422 -43.01 -15.54 0.32
C GLY A 422 -43.97 -14.41 0.69
N TRP A 423 -44.29 -13.51 -0.23
CA TRP A 423 -45.30 -12.49 0.00
C TRP A 423 -46.70 -13.12 0.02
N THR A 424 -47.37 -13.01 1.15
CA THR A 424 -48.72 -13.56 1.28
C THR A 424 -49.75 -12.61 0.65
N ILE A 425 -50.86 -13.17 0.17
CA ILE A 425 -51.98 -12.40 -0.41
C ILE A 425 -52.46 -11.31 0.59
N GLU A 426 -52.41 -11.60 1.88
CA GLU A 426 -52.81 -10.68 2.96
C GLU A 426 -51.93 -9.43 3.01
N GLU A 427 -50.64 -9.51 2.67
CA GLU A 427 -49.75 -8.36 2.58
C GLU A 427 -49.97 -7.52 1.31
N ILE A 428 -50.49 -8.16 0.24
CA ILE A 428 -50.83 -7.48 -1.02
C ILE A 428 -52.10 -6.65 -0.88
N ASP A 429 -53.09 -7.10 -0.10
CA ASP A 429 -54.36 -6.38 0.14
C ASP A 429 -54.13 -5.01 0.85
N LEU A 430 -53.01 -4.77 1.49
CA LEU A 430 -52.63 -3.47 2.06
C LEU A 430 -52.41 -2.41 0.98
N PHE A 431 -52.19 -2.77 -0.25
CA PHE A 431 -51.94 -1.89 -1.38
C PHE A 431 -53.07 -1.77 -2.39
N GLU A 432 -54.25 -2.38 -2.15
CA GLU A 432 -55.41 -2.10 -2.97
C GLU A 432 -55.78 -0.61 -2.83
N PRO A 433 -55.81 0.16 -3.94
CA PRO A 433 -56.23 1.53 -3.89
C PRO A 433 -57.67 1.57 -3.36
N ARG A 434 -57.87 2.15 -2.16
CA ARG A 434 -59.19 2.42 -1.63
C ARG A 434 -59.96 3.19 -2.72
N ARG A 435 -60.94 2.53 -3.36
CA ARG A 435 -61.88 3.22 -4.25
C ARG A 435 -62.55 4.30 -3.41
N LEU A 436 -62.15 5.58 -3.62
CA LEU A 436 -62.85 6.68 -3.07
C LEU A 436 -64.33 6.58 -3.54
N PRO A 437 -65.34 6.71 -2.65
CA PRO A 437 -66.70 6.72 -3.07
C PRO A 437 -66.90 7.88 -4.04
N LEU A 438 -67.39 7.57 -5.23
CA LEU A 438 -67.82 8.59 -6.19
C LEU A 438 -68.87 9.47 -5.47
N ALA A 439 -68.55 10.76 -5.29
CA ALA A 439 -69.50 11.73 -4.78
C ALA A 439 -70.66 11.77 -5.72
N SER A 440 -71.83 11.42 -5.19
CA SER A 440 -73.16 11.57 -5.84
C SER A 440 -73.59 13.02 -5.91
#